data_9d020e3254bc29137711f1e15c5e3ed8
#
_entry.id   9d020e3254bc29137711f1e15c5e3ed8
#
_cell.length_a   1.000
_cell.length_b   1.000
_cell.length_c   1.000
_cell.angle_alpha   90.00
_cell.angle_beta   90.00
_cell.angle_gamma   90.00
#
_symmetry.space_group_name_H-M   'P 1'
#
loop_
_entity.id
_entity.type
_entity.pdbx_description
1 polymer ?
#
loop_
_entity_poly.entity_id
_entity_poly.type
_entity_poly.pdbx_seq_one_letter_code
_entity_poly.pdbx_strand_id
1 'polypeptide(L)'
;MKMLKLASAVLALSMTGALAAQAAPGFTTANVNHRTGPDTDFPSMGVIPEGTSVDIRGCLRDESWCDVIADGNRGWVFSEYLALSQRGEYVPVPDIGLTAARIPIVTFLAANYWKQHYTGRPWFKERDRWVKFKPRPRPGWKAPPSGPRKAGWWRQGYQAPSGMKGPPDRGWKRPDRPRGDRPGPDQRGDHRR
;
A
#
# COMPACT_ATOMS: atom_id res chain seq x y z
N MET A 1 3.83 33.01 -63.33
CA MET A 1 3.74 33.23 -61.87
C MET A 1 3.08 32.02 -61.23
N LYS A 2 3.87 31.11 -60.64
CA LYS A 2 3.35 29.87 -59.98
C LYS A 2 3.36 30.10 -58.48
N MET A 3 2.20 30.15 -57.85
CA MET A 3 2.03 30.25 -56.41
C MET A 3 2.28 28.88 -55.77
N LEU A 4 3.33 28.81 -54.97
CA LEU A 4 3.70 27.64 -54.17
C LEU A 4 2.89 27.67 -52.88
N LYS A 5 1.94 26.71 -52.70
CA LYS A 5 1.16 26.54 -51.48
C LYS A 5 1.96 25.70 -50.51
N LEU A 6 2.49 26.31 -49.45
CA LEU A 6 3.11 25.63 -48.32
C LEU A 6 2.00 25.06 -47.41
N ALA A 7 1.84 23.75 -47.39
CA ALA A 7 0.98 23.06 -46.44
C ALA A 7 1.80 22.79 -45.18
N SER A 8 1.50 23.51 -44.09
CA SER A 8 2.06 23.27 -42.77
C SER A 8 1.32 22.11 -42.13
N ALA A 9 1.94 20.94 -42.04
CA ALA A 9 1.45 19.80 -41.28
C ALA A 9 1.78 20.02 -39.79
N VAL A 10 0.75 20.31 -38.97
CA VAL A 10 0.88 20.36 -37.53
C VAL A 10 0.79 18.93 -37.00
N LEU A 11 1.92 18.38 -36.58
CA LEU A 11 2.04 17.07 -35.94
C LEU A 11 1.61 17.23 -34.48
N ALA A 12 0.35 16.93 -34.16
CA ALA A 12 -0.14 16.89 -32.78
C ALA A 12 0.41 15.66 -32.08
N LEU A 13 1.44 15.86 -31.25
CA LEU A 13 2.03 14.83 -30.39
C LEU A 13 1.11 14.60 -29.21
N SER A 14 0.20 13.61 -29.30
CA SER A 14 -0.66 13.18 -28.20
C SER A 14 0.20 12.44 -27.15
N MET A 15 0.66 13.16 -26.11
CA MET A 15 1.22 12.56 -24.91
C MET A 15 0.12 11.84 -24.14
N THR A 16 -0.10 10.56 -24.39
CA THR A 16 -0.83 9.69 -23.50
C THR A 16 0.02 9.43 -22.26
N GLY A 17 -0.12 10.31 -21.26
CA GLY A 17 0.48 10.10 -19.94
C GLY A 17 -0.11 8.85 -19.32
N ALA A 18 0.64 7.76 -19.25
CA ALA A 18 0.29 6.61 -18.44
C ALA A 18 0.22 7.10 -16.98
N LEU A 19 -0.99 7.12 -16.41
CA LEU A 19 -1.19 7.33 -14.97
C LEU A 19 -0.52 6.14 -14.25
N ALA A 20 0.73 6.32 -13.83
CA ALA A 20 1.38 5.37 -12.95
C ALA A 20 0.51 5.23 -11.69
N ALA A 21 0.04 4.02 -11.40
CA ALA A 21 -0.67 3.75 -10.16
C ALA A 21 0.23 4.16 -8.98
N GLN A 22 -0.13 5.24 -8.32
CA GLN A 22 0.65 5.81 -7.21
C GLN A 22 0.56 4.82 -6.04
N ALA A 23 1.73 4.44 -5.51
CA ALA A 23 1.78 3.71 -4.25
C ALA A 23 1.34 4.64 -3.11
N ALA A 24 0.54 4.13 -2.18
CA ALA A 24 0.22 4.86 -0.97
C ALA A 24 1.28 4.52 0.10
N PRO A 25 2.04 5.50 0.61
CA PRO A 25 3.00 5.26 1.68
C PRO A 25 2.25 4.90 2.97
N GLY A 26 2.65 3.78 3.57
CA GLY A 26 2.05 3.27 4.79
C GLY A 26 3.10 2.70 5.75
N PHE A 27 2.62 2.17 6.87
CA PHE A 27 3.45 1.56 7.91
C PHE A 27 2.77 0.30 8.43
N THR A 28 3.57 -0.67 8.87
CA THR A 28 3.09 -1.83 9.61
C THR A 28 2.79 -1.48 11.06
N THR A 29 1.65 -1.95 11.59
CA THR A 29 1.21 -1.69 12.97
C THR A 29 1.50 -2.83 13.93
N ALA A 30 2.12 -3.89 13.44
CA ALA A 30 2.59 -5.06 14.20
C ALA A 30 3.61 -5.82 13.34
N ASN A 31 4.31 -6.79 13.96
CA ASN A 31 5.08 -7.77 13.19
C ASN A 31 4.11 -8.58 12.33
N VAL A 32 4.24 -8.53 11.00
CA VAL A 32 3.30 -9.16 10.08
C VAL A 32 3.99 -10.05 9.06
N ASN A 33 3.41 -11.22 8.78
CA ASN A 33 3.91 -12.08 7.71
C ASN A 33 3.73 -11.42 6.35
N HIS A 34 4.81 -11.35 5.58
CA HIS A 34 4.83 -10.92 4.19
C HIS A 34 4.68 -12.16 3.30
N ARG A 35 3.53 -12.30 2.62
CA ARG A 35 3.18 -13.52 1.91
C ARG A 35 3.23 -13.38 0.40
N THR A 36 3.37 -14.52 -0.28
CA THR A 36 3.42 -14.55 -1.75
C THR A 36 2.04 -14.48 -2.43
N GLY A 37 0.96 -14.37 -1.64
CA GLY A 37 -0.41 -14.23 -2.11
C GLY A 37 -1.37 -13.92 -0.96
N PRO A 38 -2.62 -13.52 -1.28
CA PRO A 38 -3.61 -13.04 -0.30
C PRO A 38 -4.39 -14.19 0.35
N ASP A 39 -3.70 -15.09 1.00
CA ASP A 39 -4.25 -16.16 1.84
C ASP A 39 -3.15 -16.62 2.82
N THR A 40 -3.56 -17.12 3.99
CA THR A 40 -2.63 -17.64 5.00
C THR A 40 -1.91 -18.91 4.57
N ASP A 41 -2.42 -19.60 3.58
CA ASP A 41 -1.78 -20.80 3.01
C ASP A 41 -0.61 -20.44 2.08
N PHE A 42 -0.59 -19.23 1.50
CA PHE A 42 0.57 -18.82 0.70
C PHE A 42 1.84 -18.74 1.55
N PRO A 43 2.98 -19.14 1.01
CA PRO A 43 4.26 -19.07 1.69
C PRO A 43 4.55 -17.65 2.21
N SER A 44 5.06 -17.57 3.45
CA SER A 44 5.66 -16.33 3.97
C SER A 44 7.07 -16.18 3.41
N MET A 45 7.39 -14.99 2.93
CA MET A 45 8.75 -14.61 2.51
C MET A 45 9.58 -14.07 3.67
N GLY A 46 8.93 -13.83 4.82
CA GLY A 46 9.52 -13.25 6.02
C GLY A 46 8.48 -12.51 6.85
N VAL A 47 8.95 -11.86 7.90
CA VAL A 47 8.14 -11.00 8.75
C VAL A 47 8.59 -9.56 8.54
N ILE A 48 7.63 -8.67 8.28
CA ILE A 48 7.87 -7.23 8.26
C ILE A 48 7.71 -6.75 9.71
N PRO A 49 8.76 -6.16 10.32
CA PRO A 49 8.66 -5.65 11.68
C PRO A 49 7.64 -4.53 11.83
N GLU A 50 7.09 -4.37 13.02
CA GLU A 50 6.26 -3.23 13.40
C GLU A 50 6.98 -1.90 13.11
N GLY A 51 6.24 -0.90 12.62
CA GLY A 51 6.78 0.44 12.31
C GLY A 51 7.55 0.53 11.00
N THR A 52 7.65 -0.57 10.23
CA THR A 52 8.34 -0.54 8.94
C THR A 52 7.51 0.22 7.91
N SER A 53 8.16 1.15 7.19
CA SER A 53 7.56 1.82 6.05
C SER A 53 7.34 0.84 4.90
N VAL A 54 6.17 0.92 4.27
CA VAL A 54 5.79 0.10 3.11
C VAL A 54 5.10 0.94 2.05
N ASP A 55 5.23 0.53 0.80
CA ASP A 55 4.47 1.09 -0.31
C ASP A 55 3.25 0.21 -0.59
N ILE A 56 2.05 0.70 -0.31
CA ILE A 56 0.80 -0.03 -0.59
C ILE A 56 0.44 0.17 -2.06
N ARG A 57 0.51 -0.91 -2.83
CA ARG A 57 0.28 -0.90 -4.28
C ARG A 57 -1.19 -1.08 -4.65
N GLY A 58 -1.97 -1.64 -3.75
CA GLY A 58 -3.40 -1.87 -3.89
C GLY A 58 -3.91 -2.89 -2.89
N CYS A 59 -5.22 -2.95 -2.69
CA CYS A 59 -5.84 -3.95 -1.83
C CYS A 59 -6.96 -4.69 -2.56
N LEU A 60 -7.31 -5.88 -2.09
CA LEU A 60 -8.46 -6.60 -2.60
C LEU A 60 -9.75 -5.79 -2.36
N ARG A 61 -10.78 -6.06 -3.15
CA ARG A 61 -12.09 -5.37 -3.06
C ARG A 61 -12.75 -5.50 -1.68
N ASP A 62 -12.54 -6.63 -0.99
CA ASP A 62 -13.05 -6.86 0.36
C ASP A 62 -12.19 -6.22 1.45
N GLU A 63 -11.13 -5.53 1.06
CA GLU A 63 -10.19 -4.82 1.92
C GLU A 63 -9.46 -5.71 2.93
N SER A 64 -9.49 -7.04 2.78
CA SER A 64 -8.84 -7.96 3.71
C SER A 64 -7.32 -8.01 3.56
N TRP A 65 -6.82 -7.94 2.33
CA TRP A 65 -5.42 -8.06 1.99
C TRP A 65 -4.94 -6.92 1.10
N CYS A 66 -3.72 -6.47 1.34
CA CYS A 66 -3.06 -5.47 0.51
C CYS A 66 -1.74 -6.00 -0.05
N ASP A 67 -1.49 -5.66 -1.31
CA ASP A 67 -0.25 -5.85 -2.02
C ASP A 67 0.70 -4.71 -1.66
N VAL A 68 1.83 -5.02 -1.05
CA VAL A 68 2.79 -4.03 -0.56
C VAL A 68 4.20 -4.31 -1.07
N ILE A 69 5.04 -3.27 -1.05
CA ILE A 69 6.48 -3.40 -1.19
C ILE A 69 7.11 -3.05 0.16
N ALA A 70 7.91 -3.96 0.69
CA ALA A 70 8.74 -3.77 1.87
C ALA A 70 10.17 -4.22 1.56
N ASP A 71 11.17 -3.38 1.82
CA ASP A 71 12.59 -3.65 1.53
C ASP A 71 12.81 -4.18 0.10
N GLY A 72 12.15 -3.57 -0.88
CA GLY A 72 12.22 -3.96 -2.28
C GLY A 72 11.54 -5.29 -2.65
N ASN A 73 10.95 -6.00 -1.69
CA ASN A 73 10.19 -7.22 -1.93
C ASN A 73 8.70 -6.92 -2.02
N ARG A 74 8.04 -7.44 -3.05
CA ARG A 74 6.61 -7.30 -3.23
C ARG A 74 5.87 -8.52 -2.70
N GLY A 75 4.73 -8.30 -2.03
CA GLY A 75 3.93 -9.38 -1.46
C GLY A 75 2.68 -8.86 -0.76
N TRP A 76 2.01 -9.73 -0.02
CA TRP A 76 0.70 -9.51 0.55
C TRP A 76 0.73 -9.52 2.09
N VAL A 77 0.03 -8.56 2.68
CA VAL A 77 -0.19 -8.49 4.13
C VAL A 77 -1.66 -8.22 4.42
N PHE A 78 -2.14 -8.56 5.62
CA PHE A 78 -3.47 -8.16 6.07
C PHE A 78 -3.55 -6.64 6.23
N SER A 79 -4.61 -6.05 5.69
CA SER A 79 -4.84 -4.60 5.73
C SER A 79 -4.95 -4.04 7.15
N GLU A 80 -5.40 -4.85 8.11
CA GLU A 80 -5.53 -4.45 9.51
C GLU A 80 -4.20 -4.11 10.18
N TYR A 81 -3.08 -4.64 9.60
CA TYR A 81 -1.73 -4.35 10.07
C TYR A 81 -1.06 -3.22 9.29
N LEU A 82 -1.83 -2.49 8.49
CA LEU A 82 -1.36 -1.34 7.75
C LEU A 82 -2.04 -0.06 8.23
N ALA A 83 -1.27 1.00 8.40
CA ALA A 83 -1.77 2.33 8.71
C ALA A 83 -1.18 3.37 7.76
N LEU A 84 -1.94 4.44 7.54
CA LEU A 84 -1.48 5.64 6.82
C LEU A 84 -1.37 6.80 7.79
N SER A 85 -0.43 7.70 7.54
CA SER A 85 -0.37 8.97 8.26
C SER A 85 -1.43 9.91 7.71
N GLN A 86 -2.39 10.31 8.56
CA GLN A 86 -3.39 11.33 8.25
C GLN A 86 -3.35 12.43 9.30
N ARG A 87 -3.07 13.66 8.87
CA ARG A 87 -3.00 14.84 9.76
C ARG A 87 -2.10 14.64 10.99
N GLY A 88 -1.04 13.83 10.85
CA GLY A 88 -0.10 13.53 11.93
C GLY A 88 -0.46 12.33 12.80
N GLU A 89 -1.60 11.69 12.55
CA GLU A 89 -2.02 10.46 13.23
C GLU A 89 -1.89 9.24 12.30
N TYR A 90 -1.66 8.07 12.88
CA TYR A 90 -1.65 6.81 12.15
C TYR A 90 -3.04 6.17 12.24
N VAL A 91 -3.71 6.04 11.09
CA VAL A 91 -5.05 5.48 11.01
C VAL A 91 -4.98 4.16 10.24
N PRO A 92 -5.53 3.06 10.78
CA PRO A 92 -5.58 1.77 10.08
C PRO A 92 -6.27 1.87 8.71
N VAL A 93 -5.71 1.22 7.70
CA VAL A 93 -6.25 1.23 6.33
C VAL A 93 -7.74 0.87 6.30
N PRO A 94 -8.24 -0.18 7.02
CA PRO A 94 -9.67 -0.49 7.01
C PRO A 94 -10.55 0.61 7.59
N ASP A 95 -10.06 1.41 8.53
CA ASP A 95 -10.84 2.50 9.14
C ASP A 95 -11.00 3.67 8.16
N ILE A 96 -9.99 3.93 7.33
CA ILE A 96 -10.03 4.96 6.29
C ILE A 96 -10.87 4.50 5.10
N GLY A 97 -10.64 3.26 4.64
CA GLY A 97 -11.17 2.69 3.41
C GLY A 97 -10.40 3.06 2.16
N LEU A 98 -10.44 2.19 1.16
CA LEU A 98 -9.58 2.30 -0.02
C LEU A 98 -9.79 3.59 -0.80
N THR A 99 -11.05 4.01 -1.00
CA THR A 99 -11.37 5.23 -1.75
C THR A 99 -10.81 6.48 -1.06
N ALA A 100 -11.05 6.63 0.24
CA ALA A 100 -10.56 7.78 1.00
C ALA A 100 -9.03 7.76 1.16
N ALA A 101 -8.45 6.57 1.27
CA ALA A 101 -7.00 6.35 1.30
C ALA A 101 -6.33 6.49 -0.07
N ARG A 102 -7.10 6.61 -1.16
CA ARG A 102 -6.63 6.59 -2.56
C ARG A 102 -5.80 5.35 -2.89
N ILE A 103 -6.15 4.22 -2.28
CA ILE A 103 -5.52 2.93 -2.54
C ILE A 103 -6.29 2.23 -3.66
N PRO A 104 -5.61 1.79 -4.74
CA PRO A 104 -6.26 1.08 -5.83
C PRO A 104 -6.88 -0.25 -5.37
N ILE A 105 -8.04 -0.61 -5.95
CA ILE A 105 -8.57 -1.96 -5.84
C ILE A 105 -7.87 -2.82 -6.87
N VAL A 106 -7.27 -3.92 -6.42
CA VAL A 106 -6.57 -4.87 -7.28
C VAL A 106 -7.17 -6.26 -7.20
N THR A 107 -6.91 -7.06 -8.22
CA THR A 107 -7.24 -8.49 -8.26
C THR A 107 -5.96 -9.31 -8.21
N PHE A 108 -6.02 -10.46 -7.57
CA PHE A 108 -4.90 -11.39 -7.52
C PHE A 108 -5.10 -12.56 -8.48
N LEU A 109 -4.18 -12.68 -9.43
CA LEU A 109 -4.07 -13.83 -10.33
C LEU A 109 -2.69 -14.45 -10.11
N ALA A 110 -2.62 -15.56 -9.40
CA ALA A 110 -1.36 -16.18 -8.95
C ALA A 110 -0.36 -16.39 -10.09
N ALA A 111 -0.83 -16.89 -11.26
CA ALA A 111 0.03 -17.12 -12.42
C ALA A 111 0.76 -15.85 -12.87
N ASN A 112 0.03 -14.75 -13.01
CA ASN A 112 0.58 -13.49 -13.48
C ASN A 112 1.44 -12.82 -12.41
N TYR A 113 0.93 -12.78 -11.17
CA TYR A 113 1.62 -12.15 -10.06
C TYR A 113 2.97 -12.81 -9.78
N TRP A 114 3.00 -14.14 -9.71
CA TRP A 114 4.23 -14.88 -9.46
C TRP A 114 5.23 -14.75 -10.62
N LYS A 115 4.76 -14.81 -11.88
CA LYS A 115 5.61 -14.60 -13.04
C LYS A 115 6.23 -13.21 -13.02
N GLN A 116 5.47 -12.18 -12.67
CA GLN A 116 5.90 -10.79 -12.69
C GLN A 116 6.86 -10.46 -11.55
N HIS A 117 6.64 -11.00 -10.34
CA HIS A 117 7.33 -10.54 -9.13
C HIS A 117 8.30 -11.55 -8.52
N TYR A 118 8.19 -12.84 -8.88
CA TYR A 118 8.97 -13.89 -8.22
C TYR A 118 9.85 -14.71 -9.15
N THR A 119 9.90 -14.39 -10.44
CA THR A 119 10.86 -15.03 -11.37
C THR A 119 12.27 -14.86 -10.82
N GLY A 120 13.03 -15.96 -10.70
CA GLY A 120 14.37 -15.97 -10.11
C GLY A 120 14.43 -16.11 -8.58
N ARG A 121 13.28 -16.11 -7.88
CA ARG A 121 13.25 -16.36 -6.43
C ARG A 121 13.25 -17.87 -6.13
N PRO A 122 13.86 -18.33 -5.01
CA PRO A 122 13.95 -19.77 -4.69
C PRO A 122 12.60 -20.49 -4.64
N TRP A 123 11.56 -19.82 -4.19
CA TRP A 123 10.19 -20.35 -4.08
C TRP A 123 9.43 -20.37 -5.42
N PHE A 124 9.95 -19.76 -6.47
CA PHE A 124 9.28 -19.74 -7.78
C PHE A 124 9.08 -21.14 -8.38
N LYS A 125 9.93 -22.10 -8.01
CA LYS A 125 9.80 -23.52 -8.39
C LYS A 125 8.46 -24.15 -7.96
N GLU A 126 7.83 -23.59 -6.92
CA GLU A 126 6.53 -24.07 -6.42
C GLU A 126 5.33 -23.41 -7.11
N ARG A 127 5.57 -22.55 -8.09
CA ARG A 127 4.53 -21.76 -8.77
C ARG A 127 3.35 -22.61 -9.23
N ASP A 128 3.58 -23.78 -9.81
CA ASP A 128 2.52 -24.60 -10.41
C ASP A 128 1.50 -25.11 -9.38
N ARG A 129 1.91 -25.27 -8.13
CA ARG A 129 1.01 -25.52 -7.00
C ARG A 129 0.08 -24.34 -6.74
N TRP A 130 0.62 -23.14 -6.79
CA TRP A 130 -0.10 -21.92 -6.39
C TRP A 130 -0.93 -21.30 -7.51
N VAL A 131 -0.58 -21.54 -8.78
CA VAL A 131 -1.35 -21.06 -9.94
C VAL A 131 -2.80 -21.54 -9.92
N LYS A 132 -3.03 -22.77 -9.45
CA LYS A 132 -4.36 -23.38 -9.34
C LYS A 132 -5.05 -23.09 -8.01
N PHE A 133 -4.33 -22.52 -7.05
CA PHE A 133 -4.88 -22.20 -5.74
C PHE A 133 -5.82 -21.00 -5.82
N LYS A 134 -7.03 -21.15 -5.27
CA LYS A 134 -8.00 -20.06 -5.16
C LYS A 134 -7.94 -19.53 -3.73
N PRO A 135 -7.51 -18.24 -3.53
CA PRO A 135 -7.53 -17.63 -2.22
C PRO A 135 -8.94 -17.69 -1.62
N ARG A 136 -9.01 -18.03 -0.36
CA ARG A 136 -10.27 -18.06 0.40
C ARG A 136 -10.52 -16.71 1.05
N PRO A 137 -11.78 -16.33 1.25
CA PRO A 137 -12.09 -15.19 2.10
C PRO A 137 -11.44 -15.38 3.47
N ARG A 138 -10.87 -14.32 4.02
CA ARG A 138 -10.24 -14.37 5.34
C ARG A 138 -11.29 -14.77 6.39
N PRO A 139 -11.07 -15.85 7.17
CA PRO A 139 -12.00 -16.24 8.22
C PRO A 139 -12.27 -15.09 9.20
N GLY A 140 -13.55 -14.84 9.45
CA GLY A 140 -13.99 -13.77 10.36
C GLY A 140 -13.83 -12.34 9.85
N TRP A 141 -13.28 -12.11 8.68
CA TRP A 141 -13.26 -10.79 8.07
C TRP A 141 -14.68 -10.40 7.63
N LYS A 142 -15.09 -9.20 7.98
CA LYS A 142 -16.40 -8.66 7.59
C LYS A 142 -16.26 -7.86 6.31
N ALA A 143 -17.29 -7.86 5.46
CA ALA A 143 -17.34 -6.98 4.32
C ALA A 143 -17.30 -5.51 4.76
N PRO A 144 -16.61 -4.64 4.01
CA PRO A 144 -16.60 -3.21 4.29
C PRO A 144 -18.03 -2.65 4.34
N PRO A 145 -18.35 -1.76 5.30
CA PRO A 145 -19.65 -1.11 5.34
C PRO A 145 -19.84 -0.20 4.12
N SER A 146 -21.06 -0.13 3.62
CA SER A 146 -21.42 0.75 2.48
C SER A 146 -21.56 2.22 2.87
N GLY A 147 -21.50 2.55 4.16
CA GLY A 147 -21.67 3.90 4.72
C GLY A 147 -20.47 4.35 5.56
N PRO A 148 -20.66 5.37 6.43
CA PRO A 148 -19.62 5.86 7.30
C PRO A 148 -19.01 4.74 8.15
N ARG A 149 -17.67 4.72 8.24
CA ARG A 149 -16.92 3.71 8.97
C ARG A 149 -16.79 4.09 10.44
N LYS A 150 -17.05 3.14 11.31
CA LYS A 150 -16.68 3.25 12.73
C LYS A 150 -15.29 2.69 12.91
N ALA A 151 -14.45 3.33 13.72
CA ALA A 151 -13.10 2.84 14.01
C ALA A 151 -13.18 1.39 14.55
N GLY A 152 -12.35 0.51 13.99
CA GLY A 152 -12.31 -0.90 14.39
C GLY A 152 -13.50 -1.76 13.94
N TRP A 153 -14.34 -1.31 13.01
CA TRP A 153 -15.49 -2.08 12.47
C TRP A 153 -15.12 -3.48 11.99
N TRP A 154 -13.92 -3.65 11.53
CA TRP A 154 -13.36 -4.89 10.98
C TRP A 154 -12.92 -5.89 12.05
N ARG A 155 -12.79 -5.47 13.32
CA ARG A 155 -12.42 -6.36 14.43
C ARG A 155 -13.58 -7.25 14.81
N GLN A 156 -13.31 -8.56 14.95
CA GLN A 156 -14.33 -9.49 15.45
C GLN A 156 -14.70 -9.14 16.89
N GLY A 157 -16.01 -9.04 17.17
CA GLY A 157 -16.50 -8.79 18.52
C GLY A 157 -16.09 -7.43 19.11
N TYR A 158 -15.53 -6.53 18.32
CA TYR A 158 -15.16 -5.20 18.78
C TYR A 158 -16.42 -4.41 19.16
N GLN A 159 -16.60 -4.21 20.44
CA GLN A 159 -17.50 -3.19 20.98
C GLN A 159 -16.62 -2.00 21.35
N ALA A 160 -16.80 -0.87 20.68
CA ALA A 160 -16.11 0.35 21.07
C ALA A 160 -16.56 0.70 22.50
N PRO A 161 -15.64 0.87 23.46
CA PRO A 161 -16.01 1.31 24.79
C PRO A 161 -16.78 2.63 24.69
N SER A 162 -17.87 2.74 25.44
CA SER A 162 -18.66 3.96 25.50
C SER A 162 -17.75 5.14 25.88
N GLY A 163 -17.60 6.11 24.98
CA GLY A 163 -16.77 7.32 25.22
C GLY A 163 -15.39 7.36 24.58
N MET A 164 -14.94 6.33 23.86
CA MET A 164 -13.69 6.43 23.10
C MET A 164 -13.87 7.26 21.84
N LYS A 165 -13.27 8.43 21.82
CA LYS A 165 -13.01 9.20 20.59
C LYS A 165 -11.68 8.71 20.02
N GLY A 166 -11.72 7.78 19.06
CA GLY A 166 -10.54 7.30 18.36
C GLY A 166 -10.05 5.89 18.79
N PRO A 167 -9.09 5.32 18.06
CA PRO A 167 -8.45 4.07 18.43
C PRO A 167 -7.78 4.22 19.81
N PRO A 168 -7.70 3.13 20.61
CA PRO A 168 -7.00 3.19 21.89
C PRO A 168 -5.59 3.72 21.62
N ASP A 169 -5.21 4.75 22.37
CA ASP A 169 -3.87 5.32 22.38
C ASP A 169 -2.88 4.25 22.86
N ARG A 170 -2.45 3.39 21.96
CA ARG A 170 -1.29 2.53 22.19
C ARG A 170 -0.11 3.38 21.82
N GLY A 171 0.26 4.32 22.67
CA GLY A 171 1.51 5.07 22.65
C GLY A 171 2.42 4.87 21.43
N TRP A 172 1.94 5.19 20.25
CA TRP A 172 2.70 5.09 19.02
C TRP A 172 3.80 6.14 19.07
N LYS A 173 4.99 5.70 19.52
CA LYS A 173 6.18 6.49 19.30
C LYS A 173 6.40 6.48 17.79
N ARG A 174 6.39 7.68 17.17
CA ARG A 174 6.86 7.81 15.79
C ARG A 174 8.16 7.03 15.66
N PRO A 175 8.32 6.15 14.65
CA PRO A 175 9.64 5.69 14.29
C PRO A 175 10.49 6.95 14.09
N ASP A 176 11.62 7.04 14.81
CA ASP A 176 12.54 8.14 14.63
C ASP A 176 12.86 8.21 13.13
N ARG A 177 12.58 9.35 12.53
CA ARG A 177 12.95 9.59 11.14
C ARG A 177 14.45 9.32 11.06
N PRO A 178 14.94 8.49 10.09
CA PRO A 178 16.38 8.29 9.93
C PRO A 178 17.06 9.66 9.97
N ARG A 179 18.09 9.79 10.78
CA ARG A 179 18.79 11.05 11.08
C ARG A 179 19.69 11.48 9.89
N GLY A 180 19.16 11.43 8.67
CA GLY A 180 19.83 11.83 7.46
C GLY A 180 18.88 12.69 6.67
N ASP A 181 18.93 14.00 6.81
CA ASP A 181 18.50 15.11 5.98
C ASP A 181 17.82 16.20 6.82
N ARG A 182 18.54 16.70 7.81
CA ARG A 182 18.32 18.09 8.20
C ARG A 182 19.20 18.94 7.29
N PRO A 183 18.64 19.87 6.48
CA PRO A 183 19.42 20.93 5.91
C PRO A 183 20.12 21.62 7.06
N GLY A 184 21.45 21.70 7.02
CA GLY A 184 22.25 22.45 7.98
C GLY A 184 21.76 23.90 8.06
N PRO A 185 21.97 24.60 9.20
CA PRO A 185 21.62 26.01 9.29
C PRO A 185 22.34 26.75 8.18
N ASP A 186 21.54 27.48 7.40
CA ASP A 186 21.92 28.34 6.30
C ASP A 186 23.05 29.27 6.76
N GLN A 187 24.26 29.03 6.29
CA GLN A 187 25.36 29.96 6.45
C GLN A 187 25.10 31.12 5.45
N ARG A 188 24.25 32.04 5.86
CA ARG A 188 24.20 33.34 5.21
C ARG A 188 25.51 34.05 5.51
N GLY A 189 26.43 33.90 4.58
CA GLY A 189 27.64 34.70 4.53
C GLY A 189 27.30 36.17 4.51
N ASP A 190 27.69 36.83 5.59
CA ASP A 190 27.77 38.26 5.71
C ASP A 190 28.80 38.79 4.69
N HIS A 191 28.35 39.35 3.59
CA HIS A 191 29.17 40.17 2.73
C HIS A 191 28.83 41.62 2.99
N ARG A 192 29.37 42.16 4.10
CA ARG A 192 29.68 43.60 4.20
C ARG A 192 31.17 43.77 3.90
N ARG A 193 31.48 44.28 2.72
CA ARG A 193 32.38 45.43 2.43
C ARG A 193 32.49 45.63 0.94
#